data_9183d48be5b22a05efea87a1a3754899
#
_entry.id   9183d48be5b22a05efea87a1a3754899
#
_cell.length_a   1.000
_cell.length_b   1.000
_cell.length_c   1.000
_cell.angle_alpha   90.00
_cell.angle_beta   90.00
_cell.angle_gamma   90.00
#
_symmetry.space_group_name_H-M   'P 1'
#
loop_
_entity.id
_entity.type
_entity.pdbx_description
1 polymer ?
#
loop_
_entity_poly.entity_id
_entity_poly.type
_entity_poly.pdbx_seq_one_letter_code
_entity_poly.pdbx_strand_id
1 'polypeptide(L)'
;VWKHIQDPDGKLLPCVMGHENAGWVEEVGKDVTTFKKGDPVILHPLISGTDGTCLDCRRGNDMHAEAGAFPGLSIKEGGYAELLKTSVRNLIKLPTVLTPKDVAPFSDAGLTAYRVVKKASRHLLPGQNCVIIGAGGLGHIAIQCLRAMCAANIIIVEKSKTALDHAMPLGGDEGVIIDGNEVEKVLELTKGKGAEAVIDFVGEKGSTSMGLKMTGGGGSYYIVGYGEEIKSLAVDLIIAEKSIIGNLVGTWSELYELMELANKGLVKLSMQEYKLDDANKALHDLNEGKVKGRAVLVP
;
A
#
# COMPACT_ATOMS: atom_id res chain seq x y z
N VAL A 1 -10.72 0.40 7.18
CA VAL A 1 -10.15 1.57 7.89
C VAL A 1 -11.08 2.02 9.02
N TRP A 2 -12.39 2.20 8.79
CA TRP A 2 -13.36 2.65 9.81
C TRP A 2 -13.39 1.84 11.11
N LYS A 3 -13.27 0.52 11.00
CA LYS A 3 -13.30 -0.38 12.17
C LYS A 3 -12.09 -0.24 13.07
N HIS A 4 -11.07 0.50 12.64
CA HIS A 4 -9.79 0.61 13.32
C HIS A 4 -9.44 2.04 13.77
N ILE A 5 -10.31 3.03 13.47
CA ILE A 5 -10.18 4.35 14.09
C ILE A 5 -10.51 4.17 15.58
N GLN A 6 -9.48 4.19 16.40
CA GLN A 6 -9.62 4.16 17.85
C GLN A 6 -9.58 5.60 18.37
N ASP A 7 -10.65 6.03 19.00
CA ASP A 7 -10.75 7.32 19.69
C ASP A 7 -11.11 7.09 21.17
N PRO A 8 -10.22 6.40 21.93
CA PRO A 8 -10.50 6.03 23.31
C PRO A 8 -10.70 7.25 24.22
N ASP A 9 -10.11 8.39 23.85
CA ASP A 9 -10.19 9.63 24.60
C ASP A 9 -11.29 10.59 24.12
N GLY A 10 -12.04 10.24 23.06
CA GLY A 10 -13.05 11.08 22.45
C GLY A 10 -12.51 12.39 21.83
N LYS A 11 -11.24 12.44 21.46
CA LYS A 11 -10.57 13.66 20.98
C LYS A 11 -10.53 13.78 19.46
N LEU A 12 -10.63 12.65 18.75
CA LEU A 12 -10.52 12.61 17.29
C LEU A 12 -11.84 12.96 16.61
N LEU A 13 -12.94 12.40 17.05
CA LEU A 13 -14.25 12.61 16.43
C LEU A 13 -14.97 13.88 16.94
N PRO A 14 -15.70 14.64 16.12
CA PRO A 14 -15.79 14.48 14.65
C PRO A 14 -14.51 14.88 13.93
N CYS A 15 -14.22 14.27 12.77
CA CYS A 15 -13.05 14.58 11.95
C CYS A 15 -13.40 14.59 10.45
N VAL A 16 -12.60 15.30 9.66
CA VAL A 16 -12.55 15.17 8.20
C VAL A 16 -11.62 14.03 7.87
N MET A 17 -12.08 13.04 7.11
CA MET A 17 -11.29 11.86 6.75
C MET A 17 -10.35 12.12 5.58
N GLY A 18 -9.56 11.09 5.22
CA GLY A 18 -8.69 11.04 4.04
C GLY A 18 -7.22 11.29 4.35
N HIS A 19 -6.40 10.26 4.14
CA HIS A 19 -4.95 10.31 4.34
C HIS A 19 -4.14 10.02 3.06
N GLU A 20 -4.81 9.80 1.94
CA GLU A 20 -4.19 9.60 0.62
C GLU A 20 -4.41 10.86 -0.22
N ASN A 21 -3.45 11.78 -0.22
CA ASN A 21 -3.68 13.13 -0.72
C ASN A 21 -2.69 13.53 -1.82
N ALA A 22 -3.23 14.17 -2.85
CA ALA A 22 -2.48 14.88 -3.88
C ALA A 22 -3.30 16.09 -4.33
N GLY A 23 -2.65 17.14 -4.84
CA GLY A 23 -3.34 18.35 -5.23
C GLY A 23 -2.40 19.36 -5.86
N TRP A 24 -2.87 20.59 -5.94
CA TRP A 24 -2.06 21.73 -6.37
C TRP A 24 -1.81 22.64 -5.17
N VAL A 25 -0.61 23.19 -5.10
CA VAL A 25 -0.28 24.18 -4.08
C VAL A 25 -1.15 25.42 -4.29
N GLU A 26 -2.01 25.73 -3.33
CA GLU A 26 -2.85 26.95 -3.39
C GLU A 26 -2.12 28.17 -2.79
N GLU A 27 -1.46 27.97 -1.64
CA GLU A 27 -0.74 29.02 -0.94
C GLU A 27 0.50 28.46 -0.24
N VAL A 28 1.54 29.24 -0.08
CA VAL A 28 2.77 28.88 0.64
C VAL A 28 3.05 29.84 1.78
N GLY A 29 3.63 29.34 2.87
CA GLY A 29 4.13 30.18 3.96
C GLY A 29 5.24 31.12 3.48
N LYS A 30 5.40 32.26 4.17
CA LYS A 30 6.33 33.34 3.79
C LYS A 30 7.80 32.91 3.58
N ASP A 31 8.23 31.85 4.27
CA ASP A 31 9.61 31.38 4.24
C ASP A 31 9.80 30.16 3.30
N VAL A 32 8.75 29.73 2.59
CA VAL A 32 8.80 28.63 1.63
C VAL A 32 9.31 29.10 0.28
N THR A 33 10.42 28.57 -0.16
CA THR A 33 11.07 28.90 -1.45
C THR A 33 11.06 27.74 -2.45
N THR A 34 10.75 26.53 -2.01
CA THR A 34 10.84 25.28 -2.80
C THR A 34 9.58 25.00 -3.61
N PHE A 35 8.44 25.57 -3.23
CA PHE A 35 7.16 25.43 -3.89
C PHE A 35 6.52 26.78 -4.17
N LYS A 36 5.63 26.82 -5.14
CA LYS A 36 4.82 27.99 -5.49
C LYS A 36 3.38 27.59 -5.82
N LYS A 37 2.45 28.52 -5.77
CA LYS A 37 1.05 28.32 -6.21
C LYS A 37 1.00 27.68 -7.60
N GLY A 38 0.16 26.66 -7.73
CA GLY A 38 -0.06 25.89 -8.95
C GLY A 38 0.90 24.71 -9.15
N ASP A 39 1.91 24.50 -8.29
CA ASP A 39 2.75 23.31 -8.38
C ASP A 39 1.92 22.06 -8.07
N PRO A 40 1.89 21.04 -8.96
CA PRO A 40 1.24 19.76 -8.68
C PRO A 40 2.09 18.93 -7.71
N VAL A 41 1.44 18.38 -6.69
CA VAL A 41 2.13 17.66 -5.61
C VAL A 41 1.37 16.41 -5.18
N ILE A 42 2.12 15.42 -4.68
CA ILE A 42 1.60 14.33 -3.85
C ILE A 42 2.15 14.48 -2.44
N LEU A 43 1.35 14.11 -1.44
CA LEU A 43 1.70 14.21 -0.04
C LEU A 43 2.13 12.85 0.50
N HIS A 44 3.25 12.81 1.24
CA HIS A 44 3.52 11.69 2.13
C HIS A 44 2.43 11.64 3.21
N PRO A 45 1.86 10.47 3.55
CA PRO A 45 0.65 10.39 4.37
C PRO A 45 0.84 10.78 5.83
N LEU A 46 2.08 10.83 6.32
CA LEU A 46 2.40 11.35 7.66
C LEU A 46 2.71 12.85 7.54
N ILE A 47 1.79 13.69 7.97
CA ILE A 47 1.87 15.14 7.79
C ILE A 47 2.30 15.93 9.04
N SER A 48 2.48 15.27 10.16
CA SER A 48 3.02 15.88 11.37
C SER A 48 4.12 15.01 11.96
N GLY A 49 5.02 15.63 12.75
CA GLY A 49 6.14 14.91 13.38
C GLY A 49 7.28 14.54 12.44
N THR A 50 7.21 14.94 11.17
CA THR A 50 8.31 14.77 10.21
C THR A 50 9.20 16.01 10.11
N ASP A 51 9.38 16.72 11.24
CA ASP A 51 10.10 17.99 11.31
C ASP A 51 11.65 17.84 11.32
N GLY A 52 12.13 16.59 11.43
CA GLY A 52 13.55 16.28 11.49
C GLY A 52 14.17 16.46 12.88
N THR A 53 13.36 16.56 13.93
CA THR A 53 13.86 16.69 15.31
C THR A 53 14.18 15.36 15.97
N CYS A 54 13.41 14.30 15.66
CA CYS A 54 13.66 12.96 16.18
C CYS A 54 14.63 12.14 15.30
N LEU A 55 15.16 11.06 15.85
CA LEU A 55 16.14 10.20 15.18
C LEU A 55 15.57 9.53 13.93
N ASP A 56 14.32 9.05 14.00
CA ASP A 56 13.68 8.36 12.88
C ASP A 56 13.40 9.32 11.72
N CYS A 57 12.97 10.55 11.99
CA CYS A 57 12.86 11.60 10.97
C CYS A 57 14.20 11.85 10.26
N ARG A 58 15.29 11.90 11.02
CA ARG A 58 16.65 12.14 10.48
C ARG A 58 17.18 10.98 9.64
N ARG A 59 16.73 9.76 9.94
CA ARG A 59 17.04 8.53 9.19
C ARG A 59 16.14 8.33 7.97
N GLY A 60 15.10 9.15 7.82
CA GLY A 60 14.08 8.98 6.78
C GLY A 60 13.09 7.83 7.07
N ASN A 61 12.98 7.40 8.33
CA ASN A 61 11.98 6.42 8.77
C ASN A 61 10.69 7.13 9.20
N ASP A 62 10.10 7.88 8.28
CA ASP A 62 8.98 8.78 8.58
C ASP A 62 7.81 8.07 9.30
N MET A 63 7.56 6.79 8.97
CA MET A 63 6.50 6.00 9.60
C MET A 63 6.74 5.68 11.10
N HIS A 64 7.94 5.89 11.60
CA HIS A 64 8.31 5.71 13.03
C HIS A 64 8.60 7.03 13.74
N ALA A 65 8.33 8.17 13.09
CA ALA A 65 8.49 9.49 13.69
C ALA A 65 7.63 9.64 14.94
N GLU A 66 8.22 10.15 16.05
CA GLU A 66 7.59 10.24 17.37
C GLU A 66 6.23 10.96 17.38
N ALA A 67 6.09 12.00 16.58
CA ALA A 67 4.86 12.79 16.45
C ALA A 67 4.19 12.61 15.07
N GLY A 68 4.49 11.51 14.37
CA GLY A 68 3.88 11.20 13.08
C GLY A 68 2.38 11.03 13.18
N ALA A 69 1.63 11.73 12.33
CA ALA A 69 0.18 11.66 12.33
C ALA A 69 -0.39 11.60 10.92
N PHE A 70 -1.42 10.78 10.76
CA PHE A 70 -2.16 10.65 9.52
C PHE A 70 -3.35 11.59 9.50
N PRO A 71 -3.51 12.42 8.45
CA PRO A 71 -4.66 13.29 8.29
C PRO A 71 -5.95 12.47 8.24
N GLY A 72 -6.95 12.89 9.01
CA GLY A 72 -8.27 12.22 9.02
C GLY A 72 -8.27 10.77 9.50
N LEU A 73 -7.19 10.32 10.18
CA LEU A 73 -7.08 8.99 10.78
C LEU A 73 -6.56 9.06 12.22
N SER A 74 -5.59 9.91 12.50
CA SER A 74 -5.05 10.17 13.84
C SER A 74 -5.07 11.65 14.24
N ILE A 75 -5.38 12.55 13.31
CA ILE A 75 -5.72 13.96 13.53
C ILE A 75 -7.01 14.32 12.81
N LYS A 76 -7.67 15.40 13.25
CA LYS A 76 -9.01 15.78 12.78
C LYS A 76 -9.06 16.26 11.34
N GLU A 77 -8.00 16.87 10.88
CA GLU A 77 -7.89 17.46 9.56
C GLU A 77 -7.45 16.44 8.54
N GLY A 78 -8.36 15.99 7.68
CA GLY A 78 -8.10 15.03 6.61
C GLY A 78 -8.31 15.62 5.21
N GLY A 79 -8.02 14.81 4.21
CA GLY A 79 -8.02 15.20 2.81
C GLY A 79 -9.36 15.09 2.08
N TYR A 80 -10.46 14.71 2.74
CA TYR A 80 -11.80 14.82 2.16
C TYR A 80 -12.27 16.28 2.26
N ALA A 81 -11.50 17.17 1.63
CA ALA A 81 -11.64 18.60 1.69
C ALA A 81 -11.06 19.24 0.41
N GLU A 82 -11.50 20.46 0.11
CA GLU A 82 -10.95 21.25 -0.98
C GLU A 82 -9.51 21.71 -0.70
N LEU A 83 -9.16 21.91 0.58
CA LEU A 83 -7.85 22.39 1.03
C LEU A 83 -7.34 21.55 2.20
N LEU A 84 -6.05 21.23 2.16
CA LEU A 84 -5.32 20.58 3.25
C LEU A 84 -4.01 21.32 3.54
N LYS A 85 -3.76 21.62 4.82
CA LYS A 85 -2.51 22.24 5.26
C LYS A 85 -1.48 21.16 5.61
N THR A 86 -0.27 21.28 5.07
CA THR A 86 0.83 20.34 5.35
C THR A 86 2.19 21.05 5.35
N SER A 87 3.22 20.36 5.85
CA SER A 87 4.61 20.81 5.76
C SER A 87 5.18 20.56 4.36
N VAL A 88 6.05 21.43 3.89
CA VAL A 88 6.81 21.23 2.63
C VAL A 88 7.64 19.95 2.64
N ARG A 89 8.04 19.45 3.81
CA ARG A 89 8.80 18.20 3.95
C ARG A 89 8.01 16.96 3.49
N ASN A 90 6.68 17.05 3.50
CA ASN A 90 5.81 15.94 3.13
C ASN A 90 5.45 15.95 1.65
N LEU A 91 5.85 16.98 0.92
CA LEU A 91 5.48 17.14 -0.48
C LEU A 91 6.53 16.57 -1.43
N ILE A 92 6.04 15.94 -2.48
CA ILE A 92 6.81 15.60 -3.68
C ILE A 92 6.17 16.32 -4.84
N LYS A 93 6.97 17.11 -5.56
CA LYS A 93 6.50 17.77 -6.78
C LYS A 93 6.34 16.72 -7.88
N LEU A 94 5.17 16.70 -8.52
CA LEU A 94 4.89 15.74 -9.57
C LEU A 94 5.59 16.11 -10.88
N PRO A 95 6.09 15.12 -11.64
CA PRO A 95 6.46 15.28 -13.02
C PRO A 95 5.28 15.77 -13.87
N THR A 96 5.55 16.50 -14.95
CA THR A 96 4.50 17.14 -15.79
C THR A 96 3.53 16.16 -16.46
N VAL A 97 3.88 14.89 -16.57
CA VAL A 97 3.01 13.84 -17.15
C VAL A 97 2.03 13.23 -16.16
N LEU A 98 2.17 13.53 -14.86
CA LEU A 98 1.30 13.04 -13.80
C LEU A 98 0.42 14.17 -13.27
N THR A 99 -0.86 13.88 -13.07
CA THR A 99 -1.77 14.80 -12.41
C THR A 99 -2.07 14.33 -10.99
N PRO A 100 -2.40 15.23 -10.05
CA PRO A 100 -2.70 14.86 -8.67
C PRO A 100 -3.76 13.75 -8.56
N LYS A 101 -4.83 13.81 -9.35
CA LYS A 101 -5.90 12.80 -9.31
C LYS A 101 -5.39 11.40 -9.72
N ASP A 102 -4.42 11.33 -10.64
CA ASP A 102 -3.88 10.07 -11.13
C ASP A 102 -3.00 9.37 -10.10
N VAL A 103 -2.55 10.08 -9.08
CA VAL A 103 -1.55 9.59 -8.11
C VAL A 103 -2.00 9.62 -6.65
N ALA A 104 -3.11 10.28 -6.30
CA ALA A 104 -3.53 10.42 -4.90
C ALA A 104 -3.48 9.09 -4.10
N PRO A 105 -3.99 7.95 -4.60
CA PRO A 105 -3.89 6.67 -3.89
C PRO A 105 -2.46 6.11 -3.75
N PHE A 106 -1.47 6.66 -4.46
CA PHE A 106 -0.08 6.28 -4.24
C PHE A 106 0.48 6.82 -2.94
N SER A 107 -0.14 7.85 -2.37
CA SER A 107 0.28 8.45 -1.11
C SER A 107 0.39 7.43 0.04
N ASP A 108 -0.56 6.50 0.17
CA ASP A 108 -0.50 5.43 1.18
C ASP A 108 -0.61 4.03 0.58
N ALA A 109 -1.69 3.70 -0.13
CA ALA A 109 -1.87 2.35 -0.66
C ALA A 109 -0.74 1.96 -1.63
N GLY A 110 -0.34 2.88 -2.51
CA GLY A 110 0.77 2.65 -3.42
C GLY A 110 2.10 2.58 -2.70
N LEU A 111 2.36 3.50 -1.78
CA LEU A 111 3.58 3.54 -0.97
C LEU A 111 3.75 2.26 -0.13
N THR A 112 2.67 1.80 0.50
CA THR A 112 2.65 0.56 1.27
C THR A 112 2.96 -0.66 0.39
N ALA A 113 2.34 -0.73 -0.79
CA ALA A 113 2.60 -1.78 -1.77
C ALA A 113 4.05 -1.73 -2.29
N TYR A 114 4.55 -0.55 -2.64
CA TYR A 114 5.92 -0.34 -3.10
C TYR A 114 6.95 -0.78 -2.05
N ARG A 115 6.77 -0.35 -0.78
CA ARG A 115 7.71 -0.66 0.30
C ARG A 115 7.83 -2.16 0.54
N VAL A 116 6.73 -2.89 0.63
CA VAL A 116 6.79 -4.34 0.85
C VAL A 116 7.43 -5.05 -0.33
N VAL A 117 7.13 -4.64 -1.56
CA VAL A 117 7.76 -5.17 -2.76
C VAL A 117 9.26 -4.87 -2.78
N LYS A 118 9.68 -3.64 -2.42
CA LYS A 118 11.10 -3.26 -2.31
C LYS A 118 11.85 -4.11 -1.29
N LYS A 119 11.23 -4.45 -0.16
CA LYS A 119 11.81 -5.39 0.81
C LYS A 119 11.95 -6.79 0.23
N ALA A 120 10.89 -7.33 -0.38
CA ALA A 120 10.87 -8.67 -0.94
C ALA A 120 11.82 -8.82 -2.13
N SER A 121 11.83 -7.88 -3.08
CA SER A 121 12.63 -7.94 -4.30
C SER A 121 14.13 -7.97 -4.07
N ARG A 122 14.62 -7.47 -2.94
CA ARG A 122 16.05 -7.54 -2.57
C ARG A 122 16.56 -8.96 -2.37
N HIS A 123 15.67 -9.90 -2.11
CA HIS A 123 15.99 -11.29 -1.81
C HIS A 123 15.48 -12.25 -2.88
N LEU A 124 14.83 -11.75 -3.93
CA LEU A 124 14.28 -12.54 -5.03
C LEU A 124 15.25 -12.56 -6.21
N LEU A 125 15.73 -13.75 -6.53
CA LEU A 125 16.51 -14.00 -7.75
C LEU A 125 15.58 -14.23 -8.96
N PRO A 126 16.05 -14.02 -10.20
CA PRO A 126 15.28 -14.37 -11.39
C PRO A 126 14.78 -15.80 -11.37
N GLY A 127 13.49 -16.00 -11.65
CA GLY A 127 12.84 -17.29 -11.66
C GLY A 127 12.40 -17.84 -10.30
N GLN A 128 12.70 -17.16 -9.19
CA GLN A 128 12.10 -17.46 -7.89
C GLN A 128 10.64 -17.00 -7.82
N ASN A 129 9.88 -17.55 -6.89
CA ASN A 129 8.45 -17.34 -6.80
C ASN A 129 8.10 -16.29 -5.74
N CYS A 130 7.22 -15.36 -6.10
CA CYS A 130 6.58 -14.44 -5.18
C CYS A 130 5.06 -14.63 -5.24
N VAL A 131 4.46 -14.98 -4.12
CA VAL A 131 3.01 -15.07 -3.99
C VAL A 131 2.46 -13.73 -3.51
N ILE A 132 1.41 -13.25 -4.16
CA ILE A 132 0.64 -12.08 -3.73
C ILE A 132 -0.76 -12.54 -3.34
N ILE A 133 -1.11 -12.42 -2.05
CA ILE A 133 -2.43 -12.73 -1.52
C ILE A 133 -3.26 -11.44 -1.49
N GLY A 134 -4.34 -11.45 -2.27
CA GLY A 134 -5.22 -10.29 -2.46
C GLY A 134 -4.77 -9.36 -3.57
N ALA A 135 -5.57 -9.28 -4.64
CA ALA A 135 -5.32 -8.47 -5.84
C ALA A 135 -6.17 -7.18 -5.88
N GLY A 136 -6.66 -6.73 -4.74
CA GLY A 136 -7.49 -5.53 -4.59
C GLY A 136 -6.70 -4.21 -4.69
N GLY A 137 -7.10 -3.22 -3.86
CA GLY A 137 -6.59 -1.85 -3.89
C GLY A 137 -5.08 -1.66 -3.71
N LEU A 138 -4.39 -2.56 -2.99
CA LEU A 138 -2.93 -2.55 -2.84
C LEU A 138 -2.28 -3.59 -3.76
N GLY A 139 -2.86 -4.80 -3.84
CA GLY A 139 -2.25 -5.90 -4.58
C GLY A 139 -2.04 -5.61 -6.07
N HIS A 140 -3.00 -4.93 -6.75
CA HIS A 140 -2.82 -4.57 -8.15
C HIS A 140 -1.65 -3.61 -8.40
N ILE A 141 -1.29 -2.78 -7.41
CA ILE A 141 -0.11 -1.90 -7.47
C ILE A 141 1.15 -2.71 -7.21
N ALA A 142 1.13 -3.59 -6.19
CA ALA A 142 2.25 -4.43 -5.82
C ALA A 142 2.71 -5.34 -6.98
N ILE A 143 1.79 -5.93 -7.73
CA ILE A 143 2.08 -6.76 -8.90
C ILE A 143 2.90 -5.97 -9.93
N GLN A 144 2.48 -4.75 -10.24
CA GLN A 144 3.18 -3.88 -11.19
C GLN A 144 4.55 -3.45 -10.66
N CYS A 145 4.64 -3.07 -9.38
CA CYS A 145 5.91 -2.75 -8.73
C CYS A 145 6.88 -3.93 -8.79
N LEU A 146 6.40 -5.13 -8.45
CA LEU A 146 7.23 -6.34 -8.46
C LEU A 146 7.73 -6.65 -9.86
N ARG A 147 6.86 -6.57 -10.86
CA ARG A 147 7.24 -6.77 -12.28
C ARG A 147 8.23 -5.72 -12.77
N ALA A 148 8.14 -4.48 -12.30
CA ALA A 148 9.08 -3.42 -12.66
C ALA A 148 10.45 -3.54 -11.95
N MET A 149 10.51 -4.22 -10.80
CA MET A 149 11.70 -4.24 -9.93
C MET A 149 12.49 -5.54 -9.98
N CYS A 150 11.88 -6.67 -10.35
CA CYS A 150 12.59 -7.95 -10.41
C CYS A 150 11.97 -8.93 -11.43
N ALA A 151 12.71 -10.00 -11.74
CA ALA A 151 12.32 -11.06 -12.68
C ALA A 151 11.80 -12.32 -11.93
N ALA A 152 11.07 -12.13 -10.84
CA ALA A 152 10.42 -13.24 -10.13
C ALA A 152 9.17 -13.72 -10.87
N ASN A 153 8.78 -14.97 -10.67
CA ASN A 153 7.49 -15.50 -11.05
C ASN A 153 6.44 -14.99 -10.05
N ILE A 154 5.38 -14.38 -10.53
CA ILE A 154 4.33 -13.78 -9.70
C ILE A 154 3.10 -14.67 -9.70
N ILE A 155 2.80 -15.27 -8.56
CA ILE A 155 1.61 -16.09 -8.32
C ILE A 155 0.59 -15.24 -7.57
N ILE A 156 -0.58 -15.00 -8.16
CA ILE A 156 -1.65 -14.20 -7.56
C ILE A 156 -2.68 -15.12 -6.93
N VAL A 157 -2.92 -14.99 -5.63
CA VAL A 157 -3.93 -15.73 -4.88
C VAL A 157 -5.09 -14.78 -4.52
N GLU A 158 -6.26 -15.02 -5.08
CA GLU A 158 -7.41 -14.11 -4.96
C GLU A 158 -8.72 -14.90 -4.88
N LYS A 159 -9.68 -14.41 -4.09
CA LYS A 159 -11.01 -15.03 -3.95
C LYS A 159 -11.97 -14.64 -5.08
N SER A 160 -11.81 -13.44 -5.63
CA SER A 160 -12.68 -12.90 -6.68
C SER A 160 -12.09 -13.18 -8.05
N LYS A 161 -12.78 -13.98 -8.86
CA LYS A 161 -12.38 -14.23 -10.25
C LYS A 161 -12.25 -12.93 -11.04
N THR A 162 -13.15 -11.98 -10.84
CA THR A 162 -13.10 -10.67 -11.51
C THR A 162 -11.85 -9.87 -11.12
N ALA A 163 -11.47 -9.88 -9.83
CA ALA A 163 -10.26 -9.20 -9.36
C ALA A 163 -9.01 -9.91 -9.89
N LEU A 164 -8.99 -11.24 -9.91
CA LEU A 164 -7.89 -12.01 -10.48
C LEU A 164 -7.70 -11.71 -11.97
N ASP A 165 -8.79 -11.76 -12.76
CA ASP A 165 -8.74 -11.48 -14.20
C ASP A 165 -8.29 -10.04 -14.51
N HIS A 166 -8.61 -9.10 -13.63
CA HIS A 166 -8.11 -7.73 -13.72
C HIS A 166 -6.62 -7.62 -13.40
N ALA A 167 -6.13 -8.40 -12.43
CA ALA A 167 -4.76 -8.33 -11.94
C ALA A 167 -3.75 -9.08 -12.83
N MET A 168 -4.14 -10.18 -13.45
CA MET A 168 -3.26 -11.00 -14.30
C MET A 168 -2.53 -10.19 -15.39
N PRO A 169 -3.21 -9.34 -16.20
CA PRO A 169 -2.55 -8.53 -17.22
C PRO A 169 -1.57 -7.49 -16.68
N LEU A 170 -1.63 -7.18 -15.38
CA LEU A 170 -0.74 -6.21 -14.73
C LEU A 170 0.66 -6.77 -14.43
N GLY A 171 0.87 -8.07 -14.68
CA GLY A 171 2.16 -8.71 -14.54
C GLY A 171 2.17 -10.04 -13.78
N GLY A 172 0.98 -10.64 -13.52
CA GLY A 172 0.89 -11.99 -12.95
C GLY A 172 1.32 -13.06 -13.96
N ASP A 173 2.03 -14.08 -13.50
CA ASP A 173 2.37 -15.25 -14.30
C ASP A 173 1.36 -16.38 -14.09
N GLU A 174 0.92 -16.58 -12.84
CA GLU A 174 -0.04 -17.62 -12.46
C GLU A 174 -1.14 -17.04 -11.56
N GLY A 175 -2.36 -17.56 -11.70
CA GLY A 175 -3.52 -17.14 -10.92
C GLY A 175 -4.16 -18.32 -10.18
N VAL A 176 -4.37 -18.16 -8.88
CA VAL A 176 -4.98 -19.17 -8.00
C VAL A 176 -6.21 -18.59 -7.33
N ILE A 177 -7.36 -19.22 -7.53
CA ILE A 177 -8.59 -18.88 -6.82
C ILE A 177 -8.60 -19.54 -5.45
N ILE A 178 -8.99 -18.78 -4.43
CA ILE A 178 -9.21 -19.29 -3.07
C ILE A 178 -10.52 -20.12 -3.08
N ASP A 179 -10.38 -21.43 -3.02
CA ASP A 179 -11.49 -22.40 -3.05
C ASP A 179 -11.32 -23.54 -2.02
N GLY A 180 -10.34 -23.42 -1.13
CA GLY A 180 -9.99 -24.40 -0.11
C GLY A 180 -8.77 -25.28 -0.49
N ASN A 181 -8.29 -25.20 -1.74
CA ASN A 181 -7.12 -25.96 -2.25
C ASN A 181 -6.01 -25.01 -2.73
N GLU A 182 -6.07 -23.74 -2.38
CA GLU A 182 -5.13 -22.71 -2.87
C GLU A 182 -3.69 -22.95 -2.40
N VAL A 183 -3.49 -23.52 -1.19
CA VAL A 183 -2.16 -23.84 -0.67
C VAL A 183 -1.53 -24.95 -1.51
N GLU A 184 -2.27 -26.01 -1.75
CA GLU A 184 -1.84 -27.16 -2.56
C GLU A 184 -1.48 -26.72 -3.99
N LYS A 185 -2.30 -25.88 -4.61
CA LYS A 185 -2.05 -25.31 -5.95
C LYS A 185 -0.77 -24.49 -5.98
N VAL A 186 -0.53 -23.64 -4.99
CA VAL A 186 0.73 -22.85 -4.90
C VAL A 186 1.91 -23.79 -4.69
N LEU A 187 1.78 -24.83 -3.85
CA LEU A 187 2.84 -25.83 -3.68
C LEU A 187 3.13 -26.60 -4.97
N GLU A 188 2.12 -26.97 -5.76
CA GLU A 188 2.30 -27.58 -7.08
C GLU A 188 3.08 -26.65 -8.02
N LEU A 189 2.68 -25.38 -8.14
CA LEU A 189 3.35 -24.36 -8.97
C LEU A 189 4.81 -24.14 -8.54
N THR A 190 5.09 -24.28 -7.24
CA THR A 190 6.44 -24.14 -6.68
C THR A 190 7.18 -25.48 -6.51
N LYS A 191 6.70 -26.56 -7.15
CA LYS A 191 7.30 -27.91 -7.13
C LYS A 191 7.47 -28.46 -5.71
N GLY A 192 6.51 -28.20 -4.83
CA GLY A 192 6.48 -28.63 -3.43
C GLY A 192 7.37 -27.83 -2.48
N LYS A 193 8.10 -26.82 -2.96
CA LYS A 193 9.06 -26.05 -2.15
C LYS A 193 8.43 -24.87 -1.40
N GLY A 194 7.30 -24.37 -1.88
CA GLY A 194 6.74 -23.09 -1.47
C GLY A 194 7.47 -21.90 -2.12
N ALA A 195 6.98 -20.70 -1.89
CA ALA A 195 7.52 -19.46 -2.46
C ALA A 195 8.61 -18.83 -1.58
N GLU A 196 9.58 -18.20 -2.21
CA GLU A 196 10.65 -17.48 -1.53
C GLU A 196 10.14 -16.20 -0.85
N ALA A 197 9.09 -15.60 -1.41
CA ALA A 197 8.37 -14.50 -0.78
C ALA A 197 6.87 -14.69 -0.89
N VAL A 198 6.14 -14.38 0.18
CA VAL A 198 4.68 -14.30 0.19
C VAL A 198 4.29 -12.95 0.76
N ILE A 199 3.51 -12.16 0.03
CA ILE A 199 3.05 -10.84 0.44
C ILE A 199 1.54 -10.89 0.65
N ASP A 200 1.09 -10.65 1.86
CA ASP A 200 -0.33 -10.73 2.24
C ASP A 200 -0.92 -9.33 2.44
N PHE A 201 -1.79 -8.92 1.52
CA PHE A 201 -2.56 -7.68 1.59
C PHE A 201 -3.92 -7.85 2.27
N VAL A 202 -4.27 -9.05 2.70
CA VAL A 202 -5.56 -9.39 3.32
C VAL A 202 -5.46 -9.38 4.84
N GLY A 203 -4.61 -10.22 5.43
CA GLY A 203 -4.37 -10.29 6.88
C GLY A 203 -5.59 -10.68 7.70
N GLU A 204 -6.59 -11.35 7.09
CA GLU A 204 -7.83 -11.78 7.75
C GLU A 204 -8.39 -13.04 7.11
N LYS A 205 -9.36 -13.70 7.78
CA LYS A 205 -10.12 -14.86 7.26
C LYS A 205 -9.23 -16.04 6.87
N GLY A 206 -8.15 -16.27 7.63
CA GLY A 206 -7.25 -17.39 7.45
C GLY A 206 -6.07 -17.12 6.52
N SER A 207 -5.95 -15.91 5.96
CA SER A 207 -4.86 -15.59 5.01
C SER A 207 -3.49 -15.69 5.64
N THR A 208 -3.33 -15.39 6.94
CA THR A 208 -2.04 -15.50 7.63
C THR A 208 -1.56 -16.94 7.74
N SER A 209 -2.46 -17.87 8.07
CA SER A 209 -2.15 -19.30 8.09
C SER A 209 -1.84 -19.84 6.70
N MET A 210 -2.63 -19.42 5.72
CA MET A 210 -2.45 -19.78 4.30
C MET A 210 -1.10 -19.27 3.78
N GLY A 211 -0.78 -18.00 4.03
CA GLY A 211 0.49 -17.39 3.60
C GLY A 211 1.72 -18.08 4.19
N LEU A 212 1.69 -18.42 5.49
CA LEU A 212 2.78 -19.17 6.14
C LEU A 212 2.97 -20.56 5.54
N LYS A 213 1.88 -21.26 5.15
CA LYS A 213 1.96 -22.58 4.49
C LYS A 213 2.51 -22.48 3.07
N MET A 214 2.20 -21.41 2.34
CA MET A 214 2.72 -21.15 1.00
C MET A 214 4.18 -20.71 0.99
N THR A 215 4.71 -20.20 2.12
CA THR A 215 6.10 -19.76 2.25
C THR A 215 7.03 -20.95 2.32
N GLY A 216 8.03 -21.00 1.46
CA GLY A 216 9.05 -22.05 1.40
C GLY A 216 10.08 -21.99 2.52
N GLY A 217 10.99 -22.99 2.57
CA GLY A 217 12.14 -22.96 3.46
C GLY A 217 13.09 -21.82 3.14
N GLY A 218 13.57 -21.09 4.15
CA GLY A 218 14.35 -19.86 3.99
C GLY A 218 13.57 -18.66 3.46
N GLY A 219 12.27 -18.84 3.16
CA GLY A 219 11.41 -17.80 2.59
C GLY A 219 10.90 -16.80 3.62
N SER A 220 10.33 -15.73 3.12
CA SER A 220 9.80 -14.64 3.94
C SER A 220 8.31 -14.40 3.68
N TYR A 221 7.54 -14.35 4.77
CA TYR A 221 6.14 -13.97 4.77
C TYR A 221 6.01 -12.50 5.20
N TYR A 222 5.55 -11.66 4.29
CA TYR A 222 5.36 -10.23 4.50
C TYR A 222 3.89 -9.92 4.78
N ILE A 223 3.62 -9.28 5.91
CA ILE A 223 2.26 -8.94 6.33
C ILE A 223 2.03 -7.45 6.12
N VAL A 224 0.98 -7.14 5.37
CA VAL A 224 0.50 -5.78 5.10
C VAL A 224 -0.93 -5.60 5.59
N GLY A 225 -1.81 -6.56 5.24
CA GLY A 225 -3.18 -6.61 5.77
C GLY A 225 -3.18 -6.93 7.27
N TYR A 226 -4.24 -6.55 7.96
CA TYR A 226 -4.38 -6.77 9.41
C TYR A 226 -5.85 -7.04 9.76
N GLY A 227 -6.08 -7.91 10.71
CA GLY A 227 -7.43 -8.29 11.16
C GLY A 227 -7.46 -9.61 11.91
N GLU A 228 -6.40 -10.42 11.83
CA GLU A 228 -6.32 -11.67 12.58
C GLU A 228 -4.95 -11.87 13.26
N GLU A 229 -4.90 -12.84 14.14
CA GLU A 229 -3.66 -13.26 14.81
C GLU A 229 -2.83 -14.18 13.90
N ILE A 230 -1.51 -14.05 14.00
CA ILE A 230 -0.58 -15.01 13.39
C ILE A 230 -0.37 -16.16 14.36
N LYS A 231 -0.68 -17.38 13.90
CA LYS A 231 -0.51 -18.59 14.70
C LYS A 231 0.47 -19.53 14.01
N SER A 232 1.60 -19.78 14.64
CA SER A 232 2.61 -20.73 14.19
C SER A 232 3.34 -21.35 15.40
N LEU A 233 3.73 -22.60 15.29
CA LEU A 233 4.64 -23.20 16.24
C LEU A 233 6.05 -22.68 15.98
N ALA A 234 6.78 -22.33 17.04
CA ALA A 234 8.15 -21.85 16.90
C ALA A 234 9.05 -22.87 16.17
N VAL A 235 8.85 -24.17 16.42
CA VAL A 235 9.61 -25.24 15.77
C VAL A 235 9.44 -25.24 14.24
N ASP A 236 8.25 -24.90 13.72
CA ASP A 236 7.99 -24.85 12.28
C ASP A 236 8.77 -23.71 11.61
N LEU A 237 8.89 -22.58 12.31
CA LEU A 237 9.68 -21.42 11.84
C LEU A 237 11.18 -21.75 11.90
N ILE A 238 11.64 -22.38 12.98
CA ILE A 238 13.07 -22.72 13.19
C ILE A 238 13.55 -23.73 12.17
N ILE A 239 12.83 -24.86 12.01
CA ILE A 239 13.25 -25.93 11.08
C ILE A 239 13.26 -25.48 9.63
N ALA A 240 12.28 -24.66 9.25
CA ALA A 240 12.18 -24.13 7.89
C ALA A 240 12.90 -22.78 7.70
N GLU A 241 13.52 -22.21 8.74
CA GLU A 241 14.18 -20.89 8.72
C GLU A 241 13.31 -19.78 8.10
N LYS A 242 11.99 -19.81 8.35
CA LYS A 242 11.04 -18.82 7.80
C LYS A 242 11.12 -17.50 8.56
N SER A 243 11.01 -16.39 7.81
CA SER A 243 10.88 -15.06 8.37
C SER A 243 9.45 -14.55 8.30
N ILE A 244 8.98 -13.86 9.34
CA ILE A 244 7.70 -13.13 9.36
C ILE A 244 8.01 -11.65 9.50
N ILE A 245 7.57 -10.83 8.53
CA ILE A 245 7.99 -9.45 8.41
C ILE A 245 6.76 -8.53 8.30
N GLY A 246 6.54 -7.69 9.31
CA GLY A 246 5.52 -6.64 9.26
C GLY A 246 5.91 -5.50 8.32
N ASN A 247 4.91 -4.88 7.69
CA ASN A 247 5.10 -3.74 6.82
C ASN A 247 4.14 -2.61 7.16
N LEU A 248 4.68 -1.42 7.43
CA LEU A 248 3.92 -0.21 7.73
C LEU A 248 4.24 0.86 6.70
N VAL A 249 3.25 1.27 5.90
CA VAL A 249 3.33 2.39 4.95
C VAL A 249 4.68 2.43 4.18
N GLY A 250 5.42 3.53 4.27
CA GLY A 250 6.74 3.70 3.65
C GLY A 250 7.36 5.06 4.00
N THR A 251 8.54 5.31 3.45
CA THR A 251 9.29 6.55 3.63
C THR A 251 8.96 7.56 2.52
N TRP A 252 9.26 8.83 2.74
CA TRP A 252 9.16 9.87 1.72
C TRP A 252 10.00 9.51 0.47
N SER A 253 11.21 8.96 0.65
CA SER A 253 12.07 8.54 -0.46
C SER A 253 11.47 7.37 -1.24
N GLU A 254 10.77 6.45 -0.59
CA GLU A 254 10.07 5.35 -1.27
C GLU A 254 8.84 5.85 -2.07
N LEU A 255 8.15 6.88 -1.58
CA LEU A 255 7.10 7.53 -2.35
C LEU A 255 7.68 8.25 -3.59
N TYR A 256 8.84 8.91 -3.45
CA TYR A 256 9.53 9.51 -4.57
C TYR A 256 9.91 8.47 -5.63
N GLU A 257 10.48 7.33 -5.22
CA GLU A 257 10.84 6.22 -6.12
C GLU A 257 9.60 5.64 -6.83
N LEU A 258 8.47 5.54 -6.13
CA LEU A 258 7.20 5.10 -6.72
C LEU A 258 6.71 6.12 -7.78
N MET A 259 6.86 7.42 -7.53
CA MET A 259 6.53 8.44 -8.53
C MET A 259 7.39 8.33 -9.79
N GLU A 260 8.66 7.91 -9.68
CA GLU A 260 9.51 7.63 -10.84
C GLU A 260 9.00 6.42 -11.65
N LEU A 261 8.51 5.37 -10.99
CA LEU A 261 7.89 4.24 -11.71
C LEU A 261 6.59 4.66 -12.41
N ALA A 262 5.77 5.46 -11.74
CA ALA A 262 4.54 6.01 -12.31
C ALA A 262 4.84 6.93 -13.50
N ASN A 263 5.84 7.81 -13.38
CA ASN A 263 6.31 8.71 -14.45
C ASN A 263 6.75 7.95 -15.72
N LYS A 264 7.38 6.79 -15.54
CA LYS A 264 7.76 5.88 -16.62
C LYS A 264 6.60 5.04 -17.17
N GLY A 265 5.41 5.16 -16.59
CA GLY A 265 4.23 4.37 -16.97
C GLY A 265 4.31 2.89 -16.61
N LEU A 266 5.25 2.51 -15.73
CA LEU A 266 5.45 1.13 -15.28
C LEU A 266 4.46 0.72 -14.19
N VAL A 267 3.93 1.68 -13.44
CA VAL A 267 2.90 1.47 -12.41
C VAL A 267 1.76 2.45 -12.65
N LYS A 268 0.55 1.92 -12.79
CA LYS A 268 -0.67 2.70 -13.03
C LYS A 268 -1.75 2.29 -12.06
N LEU A 269 -2.57 3.27 -11.64
CA LEU A 269 -3.72 3.02 -10.81
C LEU A 269 -4.94 2.60 -11.65
N SER A 270 -5.63 1.57 -11.17
CA SER A 270 -7.02 1.37 -11.51
C SER A 270 -7.86 2.18 -10.54
N MET A 271 -8.61 3.16 -11.00
CA MET A 271 -9.37 4.05 -10.13
C MET A 271 -10.72 4.44 -10.72
N GLN A 272 -11.62 4.84 -9.83
CA GLN A 272 -12.93 5.40 -10.14
C GLN A 272 -13.07 6.75 -9.45
N GLU A 273 -13.38 7.79 -10.23
CA GLU A 273 -13.56 9.14 -9.72
C GLU A 273 -14.96 9.36 -9.15
N TYR A 274 -15.05 10.08 -8.04
CA TYR A 274 -16.28 10.57 -7.42
C TYR A 274 -16.10 12.05 -7.08
N LYS A 275 -17.18 12.82 -7.10
CA LYS A 275 -17.16 14.19 -6.57
C LYS A 275 -16.94 14.14 -5.05
N LEU A 276 -16.32 15.17 -4.49
CA LEU A 276 -16.13 15.29 -3.03
C LEU A 276 -17.47 15.17 -2.28
N ASP A 277 -18.53 15.79 -2.77
CA ASP A 277 -19.88 15.71 -2.19
C ASP A 277 -20.47 14.28 -2.21
N ASP A 278 -19.98 13.43 -3.08
CA ASP A 278 -20.39 12.02 -3.22
C ASP A 278 -19.57 11.06 -2.32
N ALA A 279 -18.83 11.57 -1.32
CA ALA A 279 -17.95 10.77 -0.45
C ALA A 279 -18.69 9.60 0.20
N ASN A 280 -19.91 9.80 0.71
CA ASN A 280 -20.72 8.74 1.29
C ASN A 280 -21.12 7.67 0.26
N LYS A 281 -21.40 8.08 -0.99
CA LYS A 281 -21.68 7.16 -2.09
C LYS A 281 -20.44 6.34 -2.44
N ALA A 282 -19.27 6.97 -2.51
CA ALA A 282 -17.99 6.30 -2.79
C ALA A 282 -17.69 5.22 -1.72
N LEU A 283 -17.90 5.54 -0.44
CA LEU A 283 -17.73 4.60 0.67
C LEU A 283 -18.75 3.43 0.60
N HIS A 284 -19.99 3.71 0.25
CA HIS A 284 -21.02 2.68 0.07
C HIS A 284 -20.63 1.75 -1.10
N ASP A 285 -20.30 2.31 -2.27
CA ASP A 285 -19.92 1.53 -3.45
C ASP A 285 -18.66 0.68 -3.18
N LEU A 286 -17.70 1.19 -2.39
CA LEU A 286 -16.51 0.44 -1.95
C LEU A 286 -16.91 -0.74 -1.07
N ASN A 287 -17.80 -0.53 -0.09
CA ASN A 287 -18.28 -1.58 0.82
C ASN A 287 -19.02 -2.70 0.07
N GLU A 288 -19.78 -2.33 -0.97
CA GLU A 288 -20.50 -3.26 -1.84
C GLU A 288 -19.60 -3.95 -2.90
N GLY A 289 -18.30 -3.66 -2.91
CA GLY A 289 -17.35 -4.22 -3.87
C GLY A 289 -17.55 -3.75 -5.32
N LYS A 290 -18.22 -2.60 -5.53
CA LYS A 290 -18.49 -2.03 -6.86
C LYS A 290 -17.32 -1.22 -7.41
N VAL A 291 -16.37 -0.84 -6.55
CA VAL A 291 -15.18 -0.07 -6.95
C VAL A 291 -14.09 -1.01 -7.45
N LYS A 292 -13.61 -0.77 -8.67
CA LYS A 292 -12.43 -1.46 -9.22
C LYS A 292 -11.17 -0.65 -8.89
N GLY A 293 -10.25 -1.25 -8.15
CA GLY A 293 -9.03 -0.58 -7.71
C GLY A 293 -9.28 0.40 -6.58
N ARG A 294 -9.21 1.71 -6.83
CA ARG A 294 -9.32 2.79 -5.84
C ARG A 294 -10.47 3.76 -6.17
N ALA A 295 -11.21 4.22 -5.15
CA ALA A 295 -12.12 5.35 -5.27
C ALA A 295 -11.35 6.65 -4.97
N VAL A 296 -11.43 7.63 -5.85
CA VAL A 296 -10.78 8.95 -5.71
C VAL A 296 -11.84 10.03 -5.63
N LEU A 297 -11.82 10.82 -4.57
CA LEU A 297 -12.68 11.98 -4.42
C LEU A 297 -11.99 13.20 -5.07
N VAL A 298 -12.73 13.92 -5.89
CA VAL A 298 -12.26 15.12 -6.58
C VAL A 298 -13.18 16.28 -6.20
N PRO A 299 -12.64 17.39 -5.66
CA PRO A 299 -13.40 18.60 -5.33
C PRO A 299 -14.08 19.24 -6.53
#